data_4bc0232aa1cbab07423bf643cc154429
#
_entry.id   4bc0232aa1cbab07423bf643cc154429
#
_cell.length_a   1.000
_cell.length_b   1.000
_cell.length_c   1.000
_cell.angle_alpha   90.00
_cell.angle_beta   90.00
_cell.angle_gamma   90.00
#
_symmetry.space_group_name_H-M   'P 1'
#
loop_
_entity.id
_entity.type
_entity.pdbx_description
1 polymer ?
#
loop_
_entity_poly.entity_id
_entity_poly.type
_entity_poly.pdbx_seq_one_letter_code
_entity_poly.pdbx_strand_id
1 'polypeptide(L)'
;MDNCVQIYGDGLPNKCIYKNLLQFLDESFSTFKFPKESDDSFKKSEDEITKALVHHMDRTQELKSGHFKFNNQEPTSKVDIGVYMGRDYDDRNTTPFFVIEAKRLPTPKSSQRDPNEYVYITPQIKGHGGIERFKIEKHGKGHAEAAMFGYIQDGTSPLDWKDRINEIIRDVAKSRKDFWSEDEILRDSTLIPNRFYSTHSRLREKPIRLWHFFEQEK
;
A
#
# COMPACT_ATOMS: atom_id res chain seq x y z
N MET A 1 -17.37 22.15 -7.29
CA MET A 1 -16.43 21.43 -8.18
C MET A 1 -15.19 22.28 -8.26
N ASP A 2 -14.19 21.97 -7.43
CA ASP A 2 -12.93 22.74 -7.43
C ASP A 2 -12.15 22.36 -8.68
N ASN A 3 -12.07 23.27 -9.63
CA ASN A 3 -11.25 23.17 -10.81
C ASN A 3 -9.77 23.21 -10.39
N CYS A 4 -9.17 22.04 -10.11
CA CYS A 4 -7.74 21.91 -9.98
C CYS A 4 -7.08 22.05 -11.35
N VAL A 5 -6.76 23.29 -11.73
CA VAL A 5 -5.94 23.55 -12.93
C VAL A 5 -4.55 22.96 -12.71
N GLN A 6 -4.17 22.07 -13.58
CA GLN A 6 -2.83 21.47 -13.62
C GLN A 6 -1.82 22.52 -14.04
N ILE A 7 -0.89 22.86 -13.16
CA ILE A 7 0.34 23.57 -13.56
C ILE A 7 1.49 22.58 -13.33
N TYR A 8 2.08 22.14 -14.42
CA TYR A 8 3.31 21.35 -14.40
C TYR A 8 4.49 22.30 -14.11
N GLY A 9 5.10 22.14 -12.95
CA GLY A 9 6.37 22.72 -12.59
C GLY A 9 7.14 21.70 -11.74
N ASP A 10 8.35 21.38 -12.15
CA ASP A 10 9.36 20.61 -11.39
C ASP A 10 9.12 19.11 -11.17
N GLY A 11 8.37 18.43 -12.01
CA GLY A 11 8.37 16.95 -12.06
C GLY A 11 7.72 16.21 -10.86
N LEU A 12 7.22 16.93 -9.85
CA LEU A 12 6.51 16.33 -8.72
C LEU A 12 4.99 16.46 -8.90
N PRO A 13 4.25 15.38 -8.63
CA PRO A 13 2.79 15.42 -8.68
C PRO A 13 2.24 16.50 -7.74
N ASN A 14 1.34 17.34 -8.24
CA ASN A 14 0.64 18.34 -7.44
C ASN A 14 -0.16 17.64 -6.31
N LYS A 15 -0.31 18.29 -5.14
CA LYS A 15 -1.14 17.81 -4.01
C LYS A 15 -2.54 17.37 -4.43
N CYS A 16 -3.07 17.96 -5.49
CA CYS A 16 -4.36 17.62 -6.08
C CYS A 16 -4.35 16.22 -6.73
N ILE A 17 -3.28 15.85 -7.41
CA ILE A 17 -3.13 14.51 -8.03
C ILE A 17 -3.11 13.43 -6.96
N TYR A 18 -2.36 13.61 -5.88
CA TYR A 18 -2.35 12.67 -4.76
C TYR A 18 -3.74 12.54 -4.13
N LYS A 19 -4.44 13.63 -3.88
CA LYS A 19 -5.79 13.60 -3.33
C LYS A 19 -6.74 12.82 -4.25
N ASN A 20 -6.72 13.10 -5.55
CA ASN A 20 -7.56 12.41 -6.52
C ASN A 20 -7.22 10.91 -6.61
N LEU A 21 -5.92 10.57 -6.60
CA LEU A 21 -5.48 9.18 -6.56
C LEU A 21 -5.99 8.47 -5.31
N LEU A 22 -5.80 9.06 -4.13
CA LEU A 22 -6.19 8.44 -2.87
C LEU A 22 -7.71 8.24 -2.79
N GLN A 23 -8.50 9.18 -3.28
CA GLN A 23 -9.96 9.03 -3.38
C GLN A 23 -10.35 7.91 -4.35
N PHE A 24 -9.67 7.84 -5.49
CA PHE A 24 -9.88 6.76 -6.46
C PHE A 24 -9.50 5.39 -5.87
N LEU A 25 -8.37 5.30 -5.16
CA LEU A 25 -7.94 4.06 -4.49
C LEU A 25 -8.96 3.62 -3.44
N ASP A 26 -9.46 4.56 -2.64
CA ASP A 26 -10.49 4.27 -1.63
C ASP A 26 -11.76 3.71 -2.25
N GLU A 27 -12.28 4.37 -3.27
CA GLU A 27 -13.48 3.93 -3.98
C GLU A 27 -13.27 2.56 -4.66
N SER A 28 -12.16 2.42 -5.36
CA SER A 28 -11.84 1.16 -6.05
C SER A 28 -11.67 0.01 -5.08
N PHE A 29 -10.97 0.23 -3.98
CA PHE A 29 -10.72 -0.82 -2.99
C PHE A 29 -12.01 -1.19 -2.24
N SER A 30 -12.85 -0.21 -1.89
CA SER A 30 -14.15 -0.45 -1.23
C SER A 30 -15.17 -1.19 -2.10
N THR A 31 -15.07 -1.03 -3.43
CA THR A 31 -15.96 -1.70 -4.39
C THR A 31 -15.38 -3.00 -4.96
N PHE A 32 -14.12 -3.29 -4.66
CA PHE A 32 -13.45 -4.50 -5.10
C PHE A 32 -14.12 -5.74 -4.50
N LYS A 33 -14.39 -6.71 -5.38
CA LYS A 33 -14.89 -8.02 -4.96
C LYS A 33 -13.74 -9.00 -5.02
N PHE A 34 -13.38 -9.54 -3.87
CA PHE A 34 -12.37 -10.58 -3.81
C PHE A 34 -12.76 -11.75 -4.73
N PRO A 35 -11.81 -12.29 -5.48
CA PRO A 35 -12.10 -13.42 -6.35
C PRO A 35 -12.59 -14.60 -5.51
N LYS A 36 -13.76 -15.14 -5.84
CA LYS A 36 -14.31 -16.31 -5.13
C LYS A 36 -13.42 -17.54 -5.34
N GLU A 37 -13.25 -18.30 -4.30
CA GLU A 37 -12.59 -19.60 -4.38
C GLU A 37 -13.46 -20.56 -5.21
N SER A 38 -12.81 -21.31 -6.10
CA SER A 38 -13.49 -22.36 -6.88
C SER A 38 -13.58 -23.69 -6.10
N ASP A 39 -12.88 -23.77 -4.97
CA ASP A 39 -12.85 -24.95 -4.11
C ASP A 39 -12.36 -24.54 -2.70
N ASP A 40 -12.92 -25.14 -1.64
CA ASP A 40 -12.74 -24.81 -0.22
C ASP A 40 -11.30 -24.99 0.32
N SER A 41 -10.34 -25.37 -0.51
CA SER A 41 -9.04 -25.83 -0.04
C SER A 41 -7.90 -24.80 -0.05
N PHE A 42 -8.00 -23.68 -0.79
CA PHE A 42 -6.90 -22.71 -0.89
C PHE A 42 -7.38 -21.27 -0.95
N LYS A 43 -7.15 -20.50 0.13
CA LYS A 43 -7.21 -19.03 0.08
C LYS A 43 -6.26 -18.51 -0.99
N LYS A 44 -6.75 -17.65 -1.89
CA LYS A 44 -5.96 -17.10 -3.00
C LYS A 44 -4.69 -16.43 -2.51
N SER A 45 -3.64 -16.56 -3.29
CA SER A 45 -2.36 -15.92 -3.00
C SER A 45 -2.48 -14.40 -3.06
N GLU A 46 -1.59 -13.70 -2.37
CA GLU A 46 -1.48 -12.24 -2.41
C GLU A 46 -1.38 -11.72 -3.86
N ASP A 47 -0.59 -12.41 -4.69
CA ASP A 47 -0.40 -12.07 -6.12
C ASP A 47 -1.69 -12.17 -6.94
N GLU A 48 -2.50 -13.20 -6.72
CA GLU A 48 -3.77 -13.39 -7.44
C GLU A 48 -4.79 -12.32 -7.07
N ILE A 49 -4.88 -11.99 -5.77
CA ILE A 49 -5.75 -10.91 -5.30
C ILE A 49 -5.28 -9.57 -5.87
N THR A 50 -3.98 -9.30 -5.83
CA THR A 50 -3.39 -8.06 -6.34
C THR A 50 -3.61 -7.91 -7.85
N LYS A 51 -3.43 -8.97 -8.64
CA LYS A 51 -3.75 -8.96 -10.09
C LYS A 51 -5.20 -8.64 -10.38
N ALA A 52 -6.12 -9.27 -9.63
CA ALA A 52 -7.55 -9.02 -9.78
C ALA A 52 -7.91 -7.57 -9.40
N LEU A 53 -7.29 -7.02 -8.36
CA LEU A 53 -7.48 -5.64 -7.94
C LEU A 53 -6.96 -4.65 -8.98
N VAL A 54 -5.78 -4.88 -9.55
CA VAL A 54 -5.22 -4.04 -10.63
C VAL A 54 -6.18 -4.02 -11.82
N HIS A 55 -6.66 -5.17 -12.25
CA HIS A 55 -7.65 -5.24 -13.33
C HIS A 55 -8.96 -4.50 -12.99
N HIS A 56 -9.43 -4.59 -11.75
CA HIS A 56 -10.60 -3.84 -11.28
C HIS A 56 -10.37 -2.33 -11.31
N MET A 57 -9.19 -1.86 -10.86
CA MET A 57 -8.82 -0.44 -10.90
C MET A 57 -8.72 0.09 -12.34
N ASP A 58 -8.05 -0.63 -13.24
CA ASP A 58 -7.96 -0.23 -14.65
C ASP A 58 -9.33 -0.12 -15.30
N ARG A 59 -10.20 -1.10 -15.10
CA ARG A 59 -11.57 -1.07 -15.61
C ARG A 59 -12.38 0.09 -15.03
N THR A 60 -12.22 0.39 -13.75
CA THR A 60 -12.89 1.53 -13.10
C THR A 60 -12.39 2.86 -13.67
N GLN A 61 -11.09 2.97 -13.98
CA GLN A 61 -10.51 4.14 -14.63
C GLN A 61 -11.04 4.35 -16.05
N GLU A 62 -11.12 3.30 -16.85
CA GLU A 62 -11.66 3.38 -18.21
C GLU A 62 -13.09 3.92 -18.21
N LEU A 63 -13.94 3.46 -17.28
CA LEU A 63 -15.32 3.93 -17.14
C LEU A 63 -15.44 5.39 -16.69
N LYS A 64 -14.42 5.92 -15.99
CA LYS A 64 -14.41 7.29 -15.45
C LYS A 64 -13.57 8.27 -16.26
N SER A 65 -13.14 7.93 -17.47
CA SER A 65 -12.20 8.73 -18.27
C SER A 65 -10.93 9.05 -17.50
N GLY A 66 -10.37 8.05 -16.85
CA GLY A 66 -9.37 8.19 -15.81
C GLY A 66 -7.99 8.61 -16.27
N HIS A 67 -7.20 9.06 -15.32
CA HIS A 67 -5.87 9.64 -15.53
C HIS A 67 -4.74 8.74 -15.04
N PHE A 68 -5.06 7.58 -14.43
CA PHE A 68 -4.08 6.68 -13.84
C PHE A 68 -3.96 5.38 -14.62
N LYS A 69 -2.78 4.79 -14.61
CA LYS A 69 -2.50 3.43 -15.06
C LYS A 69 -1.86 2.67 -13.92
N PHE A 70 -2.22 1.41 -13.79
CA PHE A 70 -1.74 0.52 -12.75
C PHE A 70 -0.98 -0.63 -13.37
N ASN A 71 0.23 -0.90 -12.86
CA ASN A 71 1.03 -2.02 -13.31
C ASN A 71 1.31 -2.96 -12.13
N ASN A 72 0.96 -4.22 -12.27
CA ASN A 72 1.23 -5.25 -11.30
C ASN A 72 2.70 -5.69 -11.38
N GLN A 73 3.35 -5.86 -10.22
CA GLN A 73 4.75 -6.25 -10.11
C GLN A 73 5.69 -5.27 -10.81
N GLU A 74 5.69 -4.03 -10.35
CA GLU A 74 6.57 -2.99 -10.88
C GLU A 74 8.05 -3.45 -10.83
N PRO A 75 8.72 -3.60 -11.99
CA PRO A 75 10.00 -4.28 -12.07
C PRO A 75 11.17 -3.50 -11.46
N THR A 76 11.10 -2.17 -11.41
CA THR A 76 12.21 -1.32 -10.96
C THR A 76 12.25 -1.19 -9.44
N SER A 77 11.10 -1.06 -8.79
CA SER A 77 10.99 -0.89 -7.33
C SER A 77 10.60 -2.16 -6.59
N LYS A 78 10.25 -3.24 -7.31
CA LYS A 78 9.80 -4.53 -6.76
C LYS A 78 8.62 -4.41 -5.79
N VAL A 79 7.80 -3.38 -5.95
CA VAL A 79 6.51 -3.23 -5.27
C VAL A 79 5.42 -4.00 -6.03
N ASP A 80 4.32 -4.28 -5.34
CA ASP A 80 3.26 -5.07 -5.95
C ASP A 80 2.51 -4.29 -7.03
N ILE A 81 2.34 -2.96 -6.87
CA ILE A 81 1.66 -2.12 -7.86
C ILE A 81 2.41 -0.79 -8.04
N GLY A 82 2.73 -0.46 -9.28
CA GLY A 82 3.15 0.88 -9.70
C GLY A 82 1.99 1.68 -10.26
N VAL A 83 1.91 2.99 -9.92
CA VAL A 83 0.88 3.90 -10.42
C VAL A 83 1.53 4.96 -11.30
N TYR A 84 0.98 5.15 -12.50
CA TYR A 84 1.50 6.03 -13.54
C TYR A 84 0.43 7.02 -13.99
N MET A 85 0.87 8.15 -14.54
CA MET A 85 -0.04 9.06 -15.24
C MET A 85 -0.37 8.47 -16.62
N GLY A 86 -1.66 8.28 -16.90
CA GLY A 86 -2.09 7.57 -18.11
C GLY A 86 -1.70 8.21 -19.43
N ARG A 87 -1.35 9.52 -19.44
CA ARG A 87 -0.89 10.23 -20.65
C ARG A 87 0.58 9.98 -20.98
N ASP A 88 1.40 9.67 -19.97
CA ASP A 88 2.85 9.61 -20.07
C ASP A 88 3.36 8.17 -19.89
N TYR A 89 2.43 7.21 -19.90
CA TYR A 89 2.77 5.81 -19.70
C TYR A 89 3.44 5.22 -20.95
N ASP A 90 4.76 5.02 -20.85
CA ASP A 90 5.55 4.21 -21.77
C ASP A 90 6.15 3.05 -20.96
N ASP A 91 5.80 1.82 -21.30
CA ASP A 91 6.19 0.58 -20.63
C ASP A 91 7.71 0.43 -20.39
N ARG A 92 8.53 1.18 -21.08
CA ARG A 92 9.98 0.97 -21.12
C ARG A 92 10.80 1.89 -20.27
N ASN A 93 10.30 3.10 -19.94
CA ASN A 93 11.13 4.13 -19.32
C ASN A 93 10.41 4.98 -18.25
N THR A 94 9.17 4.68 -17.93
CA THR A 94 8.41 5.53 -16.99
C THR A 94 8.55 5.00 -15.56
N THR A 95 8.99 5.86 -14.65
CA THR A 95 8.98 5.57 -13.21
C THR A 95 7.58 5.84 -12.65
N PRO A 96 7.01 4.93 -11.84
CA PRO A 96 5.75 5.20 -11.19
C PRO A 96 5.87 6.44 -10.29
N PHE A 97 4.86 7.30 -10.27
CA PHE A 97 4.83 8.45 -9.36
C PHE A 97 4.29 8.08 -7.97
N PHE A 98 3.66 6.93 -7.83
CA PHE A 98 3.17 6.38 -6.59
C PHE A 98 3.28 4.85 -6.62
N VAL A 99 3.49 4.25 -5.46
CA VAL A 99 3.69 2.79 -5.35
C VAL A 99 2.83 2.23 -4.22
N ILE A 100 2.41 0.98 -4.38
CA ILE A 100 1.54 0.29 -3.44
C ILE A 100 2.12 -1.10 -3.15
N GLU A 101 2.25 -1.44 -1.90
CA GLU A 101 2.56 -2.78 -1.40
C GLU A 101 1.29 -3.42 -0.87
N ALA A 102 1.08 -4.69 -1.16
CA ALA A 102 -0.07 -5.45 -0.69
C ALA A 102 0.34 -6.53 0.30
N LYS A 103 -0.50 -6.80 1.29
CA LYS A 103 -0.28 -7.87 2.27
C LYS A 103 -1.58 -8.53 2.68
N ARG A 104 -1.54 -9.84 2.87
CA ARG A 104 -2.66 -10.57 3.48
C ARG A 104 -2.66 -10.39 4.98
N LEU A 105 -3.86 -10.25 5.55
CA LEU A 105 -4.09 -10.12 6.97
C LEU A 105 -5.08 -11.19 7.43
N PRO A 106 -4.70 -12.13 8.31
CA PRO A 106 -3.34 -12.33 8.84
C PRO A 106 -2.38 -12.86 7.79
N THR A 107 -1.08 -12.70 8.03
CA THR A 107 -0.07 -13.41 7.27
C THR A 107 -0.31 -14.92 7.34
N PRO A 108 -0.32 -15.65 6.23
CA PRO A 108 -0.56 -17.09 6.24
C PRO A 108 0.46 -17.83 7.11
N LYS A 109 -0.03 -18.74 7.94
CA LYS A 109 0.82 -19.55 8.82
C LYS A 109 1.75 -20.42 7.99
N SER A 110 3.04 -20.17 8.11
CA SER A 110 4.11 -20.95 7.47
C SER A 110 5.37 -20.78 8.30
N SER A 111 6.20 -21.78 8.36
CA SER A 111 7.53 -21.70 9.01
C SER A 111 8.49 -20.69 8.35
N GLN A 112 8.13 -20.21 7.16
CA GLN A 112 8.93 -19.25 6.38
C GLN A 112 8.32 -17.84 6.39
N ARG A 113 7.19 -17.60 7.06
CA ARG A 113 6.51 -16.32 7.11
C ARG A 113 6.37 -15.82 8.54
N ASP A 114 6.64 -14.54 8.74
CA ASP A 114 6.51 -13.87 10.02
C ASP A 114 5.06 -13.37 10.20
N PRO A 115 4.39 -13.62 11.34
CA PRO A 115 3.09 -13.06 11.64
C PRO A 115 3.04 -11.53 11.55
N ASN A 116 4.18 -10.88 11.76
CA ASN A 116 4.33 -9.42 11.75
C ASN A 116 4.74 -8.87 10.37
N GLU A 117 4.69 -9.69 9.31
CA GLU A 117 5.18 -9.35 7.96
C GLU A 117 4.58 -8.06 7.39
N TYR A 118 3.41 -7.63 7.84
CA TYR A 118 2.88 -6.33 7.45
C TYR A 118 3.78 -5.17 7.90
N VAL A 119 4.40 -5.28 9.06
CA VAL A 119 5.28 -4.25 9.65
C VAL A 119 6.75 -4.57 9.37
N TYR A 120 7.23 -5.65 9.91
CA TYR A 120 8.64 -6.08 9.83
C TYR A 120 8.75 -7.60 9.78
N ILE A 121 9.94 -8.11 9.54
CA ILE A 121 10.25 -9.53 9.66
C ILE A 121 11.31 -9.71 10.75
N THR A 122 11.12 -10.71 11.60
CA THR A 122 12.08 -11.04 12.65
C THR A 122 13.44 -11.45 12.04
N PRO A 123 14.57 -11.15 12.71
CA PRO A 123 15.92 -11.42 12.15
C PRO A 123 16.19 -12.88 11.78
N GLN A 124 15.43 -13.82 12.34
CA GLN A 124 15.58 -15.27 12.07
C GLN A 124 14.98 -15.68 10.71
N ILE A 125 14.10 -14.86 10.15
CA ILE A 125 13.48 -15.10 8.85
C ILE A 125 14.13 -14.18 7.82
N LYS A 126 14.46 -14.71 6.64
CA LYS A 126 15.05 -13.91 5.56
C LYS A 126 14.01 -12.96 4.96
N GLY A 127 14.37 -11.71 4.80
CA GLY A 127 13.56 -10.71 4.11
C GLY A 127 13.32 -9.46 4.94
N HIS A 128 12.28 -8.72 4.56
CA HIS A 128 11.84 -7.50 5.23
C HIS A 128 10.33 -7.40 5.14
N GLY A 129 9.70 -6.91 6.20
CA GLY A 129 8.26 -6.67 6.23
C GLY A 129 7.82 -5.51 5.35
N GLY A 130 6.51 -5.34 5.17
CA GLY A 130 5.93 -4.32 4.29
C GLY A 130 6.40 -2.91 4.66
N ILE A 131 6.10 -2.41 5.86
CA ILE A 131 6.53 -1.07 6.29
C ILE A 131 8.06 -0.97 6.34
N GLU A 132 8.75 -1.99 6.84
CA GLU A 132 10.21 -2.00 6.94
C GLU A 132 10.88 -1.82 5.57
N ARG A 133 10.31 -2.36 4.48
CA ARG A 133 10.84 -2.17 3.11
C ARG A 133 10.86 -0.71 2.69
N PHE A 134 9.86 0.08 3.09
CA PHE A 134 9.84 1.51 2.84
C PHE A 134 10.87 2.25 3.70
N LYS A 135 11.04 1.86 4.95
CA LYS A 135 12.03 2.47 5.86
C LYS A 135 13.48 2.25 5.39
N ILE A 136 13.80 1.08 4.85
CA ILE A 136 15.14 0.78 4.28
C ILE A 136 15.27 1.16 2.80
N GLU A 137 14.29 1.88 2.25
CA GLU A 137 14.30 2.37 0.86
C GLU A 137 14.38 1.27 -0.21
N LYS A 138 14.02 0.04 0.16
CA LYS A 138 13.86 -1.06 -0.79
C LYS A 138 12.61 -0.87 -1.66
N HIS A 139 11.58 -0.28 -1.08
CA HIS A 139 10.36 0.17 -1.76
C HIS A 139 10.20 1.68 -1.59
N GLY A 140 9.54 2.33 -2.54
CA GLY A 140 9.19 3.74 -2.46
C GLY A 140 10.40 4.69 -2.43
N LYS A 141 11.56 4.29 -2.94
CA LYS A 141 12.72 5.18 -3.08
C LYS A 141 12.35 6.37 -3.97
N GLY A 142 12.65 7.58 -3.51
CA GLY A 142 12.30 8.82 -4.21
C GLY A 142 10.85 9.28 -4.02
N HIS A 143 9.98 8.48 -3.37
CA HIS A 143 8.58 8.85 -3.14
C HIS A 143 8.42 9.48 -1.74
N ALA A 144 7.62 10.54 -1.66
CA ALA A 144 7.21 11.14 -0.38
C ALA A 144 6.00 10.44 0.23
N GLU A 145 5.19 9.81 -0.61
CA GLU A 145 3.98 9.09 -0.23
C GLU A 145 3.88 7.76 -0.99
N ALA A 146 3.29 6.75 -0.34
CA ALA A 146 3.00 5.44 -0.90
C ALA A 146 1.77 4.85 -0.21
N ALA A 147 1.30 3.68 -0.63
CA ALA A 147 0.21 2.99 0.06
C ALA A 147 0.56 1.55 0.42
N MET A 148 -0.18 1.04 1.40
CA MET A 148 -0.22 -0.36 1.76
C MET A 148 -1.66 -0.86 1.72
N PHE A 149 -1.90 -1.93 0.99
CA PHE A 149 -3.17 -2.62 0.99
C PHE A 149 -3.11 -3.84 1.92
N GLY A 150 -4.11 -3.94 2.81
CA GLY A 150 -4.29 -5.07 3.70
C GLY A 150 -5.54 -5.87 3.31
N TYR A 151 -5.35 -7.08 2.81
CA TYR A 151 -6.44 -8.01 2.48
C TYR A 151 -6.83 -8.82 3.73
N ILE A 152 -7.91 -8.44 4.40
CA ILE A 152 -8.37 -9.10 5.63
C ILE A 152 -9.14 -10.37 5.27
N GLN A 153 -8.62 -11.51 5.70
CA GLN A 153 -9.12 -12.84 5.38
C GLN A 153 -9.59 -13.65 6.61
N ASP A 154 -9.64 -13.04 7.79
CA ASP A 154 -10.01 -13.71 9.04
C ASP A 154 -11.29 -13.17 9.68
N GLY A 155 -12.01 -12.31 9.00
CA GLY A 155 -13.22 -11.68 9.53
C GLY A 155 -12.97 -10.56 10.54
N THR A 156 -11.72 -10.25 10.88
CA THR A 156 -11.35 -9.16 11.78
C THR A 156 -11.63 -7.80 11.14
N SER A 157 -12.04 -6.80 11.93
CA SER A 157 -12.34 -5.48 11.39
C SER A 157 -11.07 -4.69 11.01
N PRO A 158 -11.17 -3.70 10.11
CA PRO A 158 -10.08 -2.77 9.81
C PRO A 158 -9.53 -2.04 11.04
N LEU A 159 -10.38 -1.70 12.01
CA LEU A 159 -9.97 -1.05 13.25
C LEU A 159 -9.15 -1.99 14.15
N ASP A 160 -9.59 -3.23 14.30
CA ASP A 160 -8.83 -4.21 15.08
C ASP A 160 -7.46 -4.48 14.45
N TRP A 161 -7.37 -4.51 13.12
CA TRP A 161 -6.08 -4.64 12.42
C TRP A 161 -5.20 -3.40 12.60
N LYS A 162 -5.75 -2.18 12.56
CA LYS A 162 -5.01 -0.96 12.92
C LYS A 162 -4.39 -1.08 14.30
N ASP A 163 -5.19 -1.51 15.30
CA ASP A 163 -4.73 -1.61 16.68
C ASP A 163 -3.63 -2.67 16.85
N ARG A 164 -3.79 -3.85 16.24
CA ARG A 164 -2.76 -4.90 16.21
C ARG A 164 -1.45 -4.41 15.56
N ILE A 165 -1.54 -3.73 14.42
CA ILE A 165 -0.37 -3.17 13.74
C ILE A 165 0.32 -2.13 14.62
N ASN A 166 -0.46 -1.28 15.31
CA ASN A 166 0.07 -0.30 16.24
C ASN A 166 0.78 -0.95 17.44
N GLU A 167 0.27 -2.06 17.98
CA GLU A 167 0.94 -2.84 19.01
C GLU A 167 2.28 -3.39 18.50
N ILE A 168 2.31 -3.99 17.30
CA ILE A 168 3.54 -4.49 16.67
C ILE A 168 4.58 -3.37 16.50
N ILE A 169 4.15 -2.18 16.04
CA ILE A 169 5.05 -1.02 15.89
C ILE A 169 5.64 -0.60 17.24
N ARG A 170 4.82 -0.49 18.29
CA ARG A 170 5.29 -0.14 19.64
C ARG A 170 6.27 -1.17 20.18
N ASP A 171 6.03 -2.45 19.95
CA ASP A 171 6.91 -3.52 20.45
C ASP A 171 8.24 -3.55 19.70
N VAL A 172 8.24 -3.40 18.38
CA VAL A 172 9.49 -3.31 17.64
C VAL A 172 10.26 -2.02 17.97
N ALA A 173 9.57 -0.90 18.24
CA ALA A 173 10.20 0.35 18.68
C ALA A 173 10.92 0.21 20.02
N LYS A 174 10.41 -0.59 20.96
CA LYS A 174 11.10 -0.89 22.23
C LYS A 174 12.40 -1.66 22.03
N SER A 175 12.43 -2.58 21.06
CA SER A 175 13.57 -3.48 20.81
C SER A 175 14.58 -2.93 19.77
N ARG A 176 14.14 -2.05 18.87
CA ARG A 176 14.93 -1.49 17.75
C ARG A 176 14.82 0.05 17.72
N LYS A 177 15.10 0.70 18.85
CA LYS A 177 14.93 2.16 19.09
C LYS A 177 15.69 3.06 18.10
N ASP A 178 16.81 2.59 17.58
CA ASP A 178 17.61 3.36 16.61
C ASP A 178 16.95 3.40 15.22
N PHE A 179 15.97 2.57 14.98
CA PHE A 179 15.34 2.42 13.66
C PHE A 179 13.82 2.59 13.67
N TRP A 180 13.13 2.30 14.80
CA TRP A 180 11.68 2.44 14.95
C TRP A 180 11.32 3.42 16.05
N SER A 181 10.24 4.17 15.86
CA SER A 181 9.67 5.07 16.86
C SER A 181 8.22 4.67 17.17
N GLU A 182 7.82 4.84 18.43
CA GLU A 182 6.41 4.67 18.83
C GLU A 182 5.46 5.67 18.16
N ASP A 183 5.97 6.78 17.64
CA ASP A 183 5.19 7.78 16.89
C ASP A 183 4.84 7.36 15.46
N GLU A 184 5.45 6.29 14.94
CA GLU A 184 5.23 5.78 13.59
C GLU A 184 3.96 4.92 13.46
N ILE A 185 3.08 4.97 14.42
CA ILE A 185 1.81 4.24 14.44
C ILE A 185 0.81 4.76 13.39
N LEU A 186 -0.14 3.90 13.04
CA LEU A 186 -1.26 4.24 12.17
C LEU A 186 -2.23 5.18 12.89
N ARG A 187 -2.61 6.26 12.23
CA ARG A 187 -3.54 7.29 12.69
C ARG A 187 -4.73 7.39 11.74
N ASP A 188 -5.87 7.85 12.25
CA ASP A 188 -7.05 8.06 11.42
C ASP A 188 -6.80 9.19 10.41
N SER A 189 -7.21 8.96 9.17
CA SER A 189 -7.09 9.94 8.12
C SER A 189 -8.23 10.97 8.19
N THR A 190 -7.87 12.26 8.10
CA THR A 190 -8.83 13.34 7.91
C THR A 190 -9.13 13.58 6.42
N LEU A 191 -8.30 13.07 5.53
CA LEU A 191 -8.45 13.25 4.07
C LEU A 191 -9.39 12.20 3.47
N ILE A 192 -9.33 10.97 3.95
CA ILE A 192 -10.14 9.85 3.49
C ILE A 192 -10.75 9.18 4.72
N PRO A 193 -12.07 9.33 4.95
CA PRO A 193 -12.74 8.72 6.10
C PRO A 193 -12.54 7.20 6.15
N ASN A 194 -12.42 6.65 7.35
CA ASN A 194 -12.23 5.22 7.61
C ASN A 194 -10.94 4.60 7.00
N ARG A 195 -9.97 5.45 6.64
CA ARG A 195 -8.62 5.02 6.24
C ARG A 195 -7.59 5.56 7.21
N PHE A 196 -6.41 4.98 7.15
CA PHE A 196 -5.33 5.30 8.09
C PHE A 196 -4.11 5.79 7.34
N TYR A 197 -3.23 6.49 8.05
CA TYR A 197 -1.90 6.84 7.59
C TYR A 197 -0.88 6.70 8.70
N SER A 198 0.36 6.48 8.33
CA SER A 198 1.52 6.55 9.21
C SER A 198 2.64 7.32 8.53
N THR A 199 3.60 7.81 9.31
CA THR A 199 4.78 8.50 8.77
C THR A 199 6.02 7.85 9.35
N HIS A 200 6.91 7.41 8.47
CA HIS A 200 8.08 6.64 8.85
C HIS A 200 9.37 7.37 8.47
N SER A 201 10.32 7.43 9.42
CA SER A 201 11.69 7.82 9.13
C SER A 201 12.35 6.79 8.21
N ARG A 202 13.29 7.24 7.38
CA ARG A 202 14.05 6.40 6.45
C ARG A 202 15.54 6.53 6.69
N LEU A 203 16.32 5.58 6.18
CA LEU A 203 17.76 5.53 6.41
C LEU A 203 18.50 6.71 5.79
N ARG A 204 18.12 7.15 4.59
CA ARG A 204 18.87 8.14 3.80
C ARG A 204 17.99 9.26 3.26
N GLU A 205 16.72 8.98 3.02
CA GLU A 205 15.79 9.94 2.43
C GLU A 205 14.91 10.63 3.48
N LYS A 206 14.13 11.61 3.04
CA LYS A 206 13.09 12.25 3.88
C LYS A 206 12.07 11.21 4.33
N PRO A 207 11.37 11.45 5.45
CA PRO A 207 10.30 10.56 5.89
C PRO A 207 9.27 10.29 4.79
N ILE A 208 8.70 9.10 4.80
CA ILE A 208 7.63 8.69 3.88
C ILE A 208 6.30 8.61 4.62
N ARG A 209 5.23 9.07 3.99
CA ARG A 209 3.86 8.83 4.45
C ARG A 209 3.32 7.58 3.76
N LEU A 210 2.83 6.63 4.54
CA LEU A 210 2.14 5.44 4.06
C LEU A 210 0.64 5.59 4.34
N TRP A 211 -0.16 5.41 3.29
CA TRP A 211 -1.61 5.33 3.37
C TRP A 211 -2.02 3.87 3.49
N HIS A 212 -2.86 3.53 4.47
CA HIS A 212 -3.28 2.16 4.74
C HIS A 212 -4.75 1.97 4.39
N PHE A 213 -4.99 1.06 3.47
CA PHE A 213 -6.31 0.65 3.02
C PHE A 213 -6.53 -0.80 3.45
N PHE A 214 -7.48 -1.03 4.32
CA PHE A 214 -7.86 -2.37 4.78
C PHE A 214 -9.23 -2.71 4.24
N GLU A 215 -9.33 -3.84 3.57
CA GLU A 215 -10.61 -4.37 3.10
C GLU A 215 -10.75 -5.83 3.50
N GLN A 216 -11.97 -6.14 3.91
CA GLN A 216 -12.36 -7.47 4.34
C GLN A 216 -12.89 -8.28 3.17
N GLU A 217 -12.40 -9.50 3.02
CA GLU A 217 -13.00 -10.49 2.15
C GLU A 217 -14.43 -10.81 2.64
N LYS A 218 -15.44 -10.59 1.77
CA LYS A 218 -16.86 -10.77 2.08
C LYS A 218 -17.38 -12.05 1.49
#